data_bc590deaba4003f983912e38c9d2d0b7
#
_entry.id   bc590deaba4003f983912e38c9d2d0b7
#
_cell.length_a   1.000
_cell.length_b   1.000
_cell.length_c   1.000
_cell.angle_alpha   90.00
_cell.angle_beta   90.00
_cell.angle_gamma   90.00
#
_symmetry.space_group_name_H-M   'P 1'
#
loop_
_entity.id
_entity.type
_entity.pdbx_description
1 polymer ?
#
loop_
_entity_poly.entity_id
_entity_poly.type
_entity_poly.pdbx_seq_one_letter_code
_entity_poly.pdbx_strand_id
1 'polypeptide(L)'
;MGAGLRGCFRKRAFIALLLLSWLPFLVRAVQLYAAANFPQMAFFAPTAETFRQFLDQQSTFVFFVTVFAGAGLVANDRRANALQIYLSKPMTRAEYVFGKFAVLAILLLMVTWLPAMMLLIVQMVFSGSAAFLGRNLYLVPAITLLSLIEAVMVSAAMLALSSLSRNSRFVGILYAGLIFFTDALSGVLRVVTRDTGLAWVSFSNDLAQLGDAIFRVPLRYAMPWPVALVMVLALVAASAAVLERRVRGVEVVS
;
A
#
# COMPACT_ATOMS: atom_id res chain seq x y z
N MET A 1 17.52 -10.63 4.98
CA MET A 1 16.22 -10.62 4.26
C MET A 1 15.42 -11.94 4.40
N GLY A 2 16.00 -13.13 4.25
CA GLY A 2 15.26 -14.40 4.21
C GLY A 2 14.51 -14.83 5.47
N ALA A 3 14.94 -14.45 6.67
CA ALA A 3 14.32 -14.92 7.91
C ALA A 3 12.94 -14.30 8.19
N GLY A 4 12.74 -13.02 7.89
CA GLY A 4 11.47 -12.33 8.08
C GLY A 4 10.38 -12.83 7.15
N LEU A 5 10.71 -13.02 5.86
CA LEU A 5 9.80 -13.57 4.86
C LEU A 5 9.43 -15.03 5.22
N ARG A 6 10.40 -15.88 5.54
CA ARG A 6 10.14 -17.27 5.92
C ARG A 6 9.21 -17.39 7.13
N GLY A 7 9.29 -16.47 8.10
CA GLY A 7 8.40 -16.45 9.26
C GLY A 7 6.94 -16.14 8.91
N CYS A 8 6.70 -15.24 7.94
CA CYS A 8 5.36 -14.90 7.48
C CYS A 8 4.76 -16.00 6.61
N PHE A 9 5.52 -16.57 5.66
CA PHE A 9 5.07 -17.66 4.79
C PHE A 9 4.83 -18.99 5.54
N ARG A 10 5.34 -19.14 6.74
CA ARG A 10 5.09 -20.34 7.58
C ARG A 10 3.68 -20.36 8.19
N LYS A 11 2.95 -19.24 8.20
CA LYS A 11 1.59 -19.15 8.71
C LYS A 11 0.59 -19.40 7.58
N ARG A 12 -0.16 -20.50 7.63
CA ARG A 12 -1.20 -20.84 6.64
C ARG A 12 -2.18 -19.70 6.38
N ALA A 13 -2.56 -18.96 7.45
CA ALA A 13 -3.44 -17.79 7.33
C ALA A 13 -2.85 -16.66 6.47
N PHE A 14 -1.54 -16.45 6.49
CA PHE A 14 -0.90 -15.43 5.66
C PHE A 14 -0.88 -15.82 4.18
N ILE A 15 -0.63 -17.10 3.89
CA ILE A 15 -0.71 -17.62 2.51
C ILE A 15 -2.14 -17.51 1.99
N ALA A 16 -3.13 -17.88 2.81
CA ALA A 16 -4.54 -17.74 2.45
C ALA A 16 -4.91 -16.27 2.16
N LEU A 17 -4.42 -15.32 2.96
CA LEU A 17 -4.62 -13.89 2.73
C LEU A 17 -4.00 -13.43 1.41
N LEU A 18 -2.77 -13.86 1.10
CA LEU A 18 -2.13 -13.55 -0.18
C LEU A 18 -2.90 -14.14 -1.36
N LEU A 19 -3.37 -15.37 -1.27
CA LEU A 19 -4.20 -15.98 -2.32
C LEU A 19 -5.52 -15.24 -2.48
N LEU A 20 -6.17 -14.87 -1.37
CA LEU A 20 -7.43 -14.11 -1.37
C LEU A 20 -7.25 -12.72 -2.01
N SER A 21 -6.08 -12.09 -1.84
CA SER A 21 -5.78 -10.78 -2.45
C SER A 21 -5.75 -10.81 -3.99
N TRP A 22 -5.66 -11.99 -4.60
CA TRP A 22 -5.73 -12.16 -6.05
C TRP A 22 -7.17 -12.36 -6.58
N LEU A 23 -8.15 -12.49 -5.67
CA LEU A 23 -9.56 -12.64 -6.07
C LEU A 23 -10.09 -11.47 -6.91
N PRO A 24 -9.83 -10.18 -6.57
CA PRO A 24 -10.24 -9.06 -7.42
C PRO A 24 -9.64 -9.13 -8.83
N PHE A 25 -8.39 -9.60 -8.96
CA PHE A 25 -7.77 -9.82 -10.27
C PHE A 25 -8.55 -10.83 -11.10
N LEU A 26 -8.93 -11.97 -10.51
CA LEU A 26 -9.70 -13.00 -11.23
C LEU A 26 -11.07 -12.47 -11.67
N VAL A 27 -11.76 -11.74 -10.80
CA VAL A 27 -13.05 -11.12 -11.13
C VAL A 27 -12.90 -10.12 -12.29
N ARG A 28 -11.90 -9.24 -12.23
CA ARG A 28 -11.64 -8.28 -13.31
C ARG A 28 -11.20 -8.95 -14.62
N ALA A 29 -10.39 -10.00 -14.56
CA ALA A 29 -9.99 -10.76 -15.74
C ALA A 29 -11.21 -11.39 -16.45
N VAL A 30 -12.15 -11.94 -15.67
CA VAL A 30 -13.42 -12.46 -16.22
C VAL A 30 -14.27 -11.35 -16.85
N GLN A 31 -14.37 -10.17 -16.23
CA GLN A 31 -15.08 -9.02 -16.79
C GLN A 31 -14.46 -8.55 -18.10
N LEU A 32 -13.13 -8.48 -18.19
CA LEU A 32 -12.41 -8.12 -19.42
C LEU A 32 -12.63 -9.17 -20.53
N TYR A 33 -12.60 -10.45 -20.18
CA TYR A 33 -12.91 -11.53 -21.13
C TYR A 33 -14.34 -11.40 -21.66
N ALA A 34 -15.30 -11.14 -20.78
CA ALA A 34 -16.70 -10.96 -21.15
C ALA A 34 -16.89 -9.75 -22.08
N ALA A 35 -16.25 -8.62 -21.79
CA ALA A 35 -16.29 -7.42 -22.62
C ALA A 35 -15.70 -7.64 -24.02
N ALA A 36 -14.65 -8.47 -24.11
CA ALA A 36 -14.00 -8.77 -25.40
C ALA A 36 -14.80 -9.73 -26.30
N ASN A 37 -15.56 -10.65 -25.71
CA ASN A 37 -16.20 -11.74 -26.45
C ASN A 37 -17.72 -11.57 -26.57
N PHE A 38 -18.38 -10.77 -25.74
CA PHE A 38 -19.84 -10.61 -25.74
C PHE A 38 -20.23 -9.14 -25.92
N PRO A 39 -20.83 -8.73 -27.05
CA PRO A 39 -21.24 -7.35 -27.31
C PRO A 39 -22.17 -6.76 -26.22
N GLN A 40 -23.01 -7.60 -25.61
CA GLN A 40 -23.92 -7.21 -24.52
C GLN A 40 -23.18 -6.79 -23.24
N MET A 41 -21.92 -7.22 -23.09
CA MET A 41 -21.05 -6.94 -21.94
C MET A 41 -20.08 -5.76 -22.20
N ALA A 42 -20.29 -4.98 -23.27
CA ALA A 42 -19.42 -3.86 -23.65
C ALA A 42 -19.28 -2.79 -22.56
N PHE A 43 -20.21 -2.72 -21.60
CA PHE A 43 -20.12 -1.83 -20.44
C PHE A 43 -18.95 -2.15 -19.48
N PHE A 44 -18.39 -3.37 -19.55
CA PHE A 44 -17.14 -3.74 -18.88
C PHE A 44 -15.89 -3.41 -19.68
N ALA A 45 -16.01 -2.70 -20.80
CA ALA A 45 -14.86 -2.32 -21.62
C ALA A 45 -13.80 -1.58 -20.77
N PRO A 46 -12.53 -1.92 -20.91
CA PRO A 46 -11.47 -1.37 -20.07
C PRO A 46 -11.27 0.12 -20.32
N THR A 47 -11.21 0.86 -19.25
CA THR A 47 -10.88 2.29 -19.20
C THR A 47 -9.75 2.52 -18.20
N ALA A 48 -9.17 3.71 -18.15
CA ALA A 48 -8.24 4.08 -17.10
C ALA A 48 -8.85 3.93 -15.70
N GLU A 49 -10.14 4.25 -15.59
CA GLU A 49 -10.89 4.12 -14.34
C GLU A 49 -11.00 2.66 -13.88
N THR A 50 -11.09 1.69 -14.79
CA THR A 50 -11.11 0.26 -14.46
C THR A 50 -9.85 -0.16 -13.69
N PHE A 51 -8.66 0.28 -14.14
CA PHE A 51 -7.39 -0.01 -13.47
C PHE A 51 -7.25 0.77 -12.17
N ARG A 52 -7.74 2.02 -12.15
CA ARG A 52 -7.76 2.85 -10.95
C ARG A 52 -8.62 2.22 -9.85
N GLN A 53 -9.84 1.81 -10.19
CA GLN A 53 -10.76 1.13 -9.27
C GLN A 53 -10.21 -0.23 -8.81
N PHE A 54 -9.48 -0.94 -9.68
CA PHE A 54 -8.82 -2.18 -9.29
C PHE A 54 -7.80 -1.94 -8.16
N LEU A 55 -6.96 -0.92 -8.28
CA LEU A 55 -6.00 -0.55 -7.22
C LEU A 55 -6.70 -0.11 -5.93
N ASP A 56 -7.83 0.61 -6.01
CA ASP A 56 -8.65 0.93 -4.83
C ASP A 56 -9.14 -0.34 -4.11
N GLN A 57 -9.60 -1.34 -4.85
CA GLN A 57 -10.02 -2.61 -4.28
C GLN A 57 -8.86 -3.34 -3.59
N GLN A 58 -7.64 -3.21 -4.13
CA GLN A 58 -6.45 -3.82 -3.55
C GLN A 58 -6.03 -3.15 -2.22
N SER A 59 -6.35 -1.89 -1.98
CA SER A 59 -6.01 -1.19 -0.72
C SER A 59 -6.56 -1.91 0.52
N THR A 60 -7.70 -2.60 0.42
CA THR A 60 -8.21 -3.46 1.50
C THR A 60 -7.24 -4.60 1.84
N PHE A 61 -6.69 -5.26 0.83
CA PHE A 61 -5.72 -6.34 1.04
C PHE A 61 -4.36 -5.79 1.49
N VAL A 62 -3.96 -4.61 1.00
CA VAL A 62 -2.79 -3.88 1.48
C VAL A 62 -2.89 -3.67 2.99
N PHE A 63 -4.04 -3.21 3.49
CA PHE A 63 -4.28 -3.05 4.92
C PHE A 63 -4.04 -4.35 5.70
N PHE A 64 -4.69 -5.45 5.31
CA PHE A 64 -4.55 -6.72 6.02
C PHE A 64 -3.14 -7.31 5.93
N VAL A 65 -2.51 -7.27 4.75
CA VAL A 65 -1.12 -7.73 4.57
C VAL A 65 -0.18 -6.91 5.44
N THR A 66 -0.38 -5.59 5.50
CA THR A 66 0.42 -4.68 6.33
C THR A 66 0.29 -5.02 7.81
N VAL A 67 -0.92 -5.22 8.31
CA VAL A 67 -1.14 -5.59 9.72
C VAL A 67 -0.51 -6.95 10.02
N PHE A 68 -0.68 -7.92 9.13
CA PHE A 68 -0.22 -9.29 9.37
C PHE A 68 1.30 -9.45 9.28
N ALA A 69 1.91 -8.86 8.24
CA ALA A 69 3.36 -8.96 8.00
C ALA A 69 4.14 -7.83 8.69
N GLY A 70 3.62 -6.59 8.62
CA GLY A 70 4.34 -5.39 9.02
C GLY A 70 4.40 -5.16 10.53
N ALA A 71 3.31 -5.43 11.25
CA ALA A 71 3.20 -5.09 12.67
C ALA A 71 4.30 -5.72 13.55
N GLY A 72 4.76 -6.91 13.18
CA GLY A 72 5.81 -7.63 13.92
C GLY A 72 7.24 -7.37 13.43
N LEU A 73 7.46 -6.64 12.34
CA LEU A 73 8.79 -6.55 11.71
C LEU A 73 9.87 -5.95 12.61
N VAL A 74 9.54 -4.92 13.36
CA VAL A 74 10.46 -4.28 14.33
C VAL A 74 10.06 -4.64 15.77
N ALA A 75 8.75 -4.71 16.05
CA ALA A 75 8.24 -5.01 17.40
C ALA A 75 8.73 -6.35 17.96
N ASN A 76 8.75 -7.40 17.12
CA ASN A 76 9.24 -8.71 17.53
C ASN A 76 10.76 -8.73 17.78
N ASP A 77 11.54 -8.02 16.98
CA ASP A 77 12.99 -7.89 17.16
C ASP A 77 13.31 -7.12 18.45
N ARG A 78 12.53 -6.08 18.76
CA ARG A 78 12.63 -5.36 20.03
C ARG A 78 12.23 -6.22 21.24
N ARG A 79 11.20 -7.04 21.09
CA ARG A 79 10.76 -7.97 22.14
C ARG A 79 11.82 -9.03 22.43
N ALA A 80 12.49 -9.54 21.40
CA ALA A 80 13.53 -10.56 21.52
C ALA A 80 14.92 -9.98 21.85
N ASN A 81 15.05 -8.65 22.07
CA ASN A 81 16.33 -7.93 22.18
C ASN A 81 17.31 -8.24 21.03
N ALA A 82 16.78 -8.71 19.90
CA ALA A 82 17.56 -9.09 18.74
C ALA A 82 18.26 -7.90 18.07
N LEU A 83 17.80 -6.67 18.34
CA LEU A 83 18.41 -5.44 17.82
C LEU A 83 19.88 -5.32 18.27
N GLN A 84 20.20 -5.68 19.52
CA GLN A 84 21.57 -5.66 20.04
C GLN A 84 22.46 -6.68 19.31
N ILE A 85 21.91 -7.87 19.01
CA ILE A 85 22.63 -8.91 18.26
C ILE A 85 22.85 -8.53 16.81
N TYR A 86 21.90 -7.84 16.18
CA TYR A 86 22.07 -7.36 14.80
C TYR A 86 23.09 -6.22 14.71
N LEU A 87 23.12 -5.32 15.68
CA LEU A 87 24.04 -4.19 15.71
C LEU A 87 25.45 -4.57 16.20
N SER A 88 25.65 -5.74 16.80
CA SER A 88 26.99 -6.29 17.10
C SER A 88 27.68 -6.88 15.87
N LYS A 89 26.95 -7.11 14.77
CA LYS A 89 27.52 -7.48 13.47
C LYS A 89 27.84 -6.20 12.67
N PRO A 90 28.70 -6.26 11.62
CA PRO A 90 29.02 -5.11 10.79
C PRO A 90 27.84 -4.70 9.87
N MET A 91 26.68 -4.46 10.48
CA MET A 91 25.47 -4.03 9.80
C MET A 91 25.04 -2.66 10.33
N THR A 92 24.91 -1.69 9.41
CA THR A 92 24.46 -0.35 9.77
C THR A 92 22.98 -0.31 10.13
N ARG A 93 22.58 0.65 10.95
CA ARG A 93 21.17 0.89 11.32
C ARG A 93 20.29 1.13 10.10
N ALA A 94 20.81 1.86 9.13
CA ALA A 94 20.13 2.15 7.87
C ALA A 94 19.87 0.86 7.08
N GLU A 95 20.83 -0.04 6.97
CA GLU A 95 20.68 -1.34 6.30
C GLU A 95 19.62 -2.20 6.99
N TYR A 96 19.56 -2.20 8.31
CA TYR A 96 18.52 -2.90 9.06
C TYR A 96 17.13 -2.36 8.74
N VAL A 97 16.93 -1.04 8.86
CA VAL A 97 15.63 -0.40 8.60
C VAL A 97 15.23 -0.58 7.15
N PHE A 98 16.16 -0.34 6.21
CA PHE A 98 15.91 -0.52 4.78
C PHE A 98 15.58 -1.98 4.44
N GLY A 99 16.25 -2.95 5.05
CA GLY A 99 15.94 -4.37 4.86
C GLY A 99 14.52 -4.73 5.30
N LYS A 100 14.04 -4.19 6.43
CA LYS A 100 12.67 -4.41 6.90
C LYS A 100 11.64 -3.69 6.03
N PHE A 101 11.95 -2.45 5.62
CA PHE A 101 11.16 -1.67 4.69
C PHE A 101 10.98 -2.40 3.36
N ALA A 102 12.08 -2.86 2.75
CA ALA A 102 12.05 -3.56 1.48
C ALA A 102 11.21 -4.86 1.53
N VAL A 103 11.29 -5.61 2.64
CA VAL A 103 10.46 -6.82 2.81
C VAL A 103 8.97 -6.46 2.75
N LEU A 104 8.52 -5.44 3.47
CA LEU A 104 7.11 -5.06 3.47
C LEU A 104 6.71 -4.46 2.11
N ALA A 105 7.51 -3.55 1.58
CA ALA A 105 7.23 -2.91 0.29
C ALA A 105 7.11 -3.94 -0.85
N ILE A 106 7.98 -4.93 -0.91
CA ILE A 106 7.89 -6.02 -1.91
C ILE A 106 6.59 -6.81 -1.74
N LEU A 107 6.20 -7.15 -0.52
CA LEU A 107 4.93 -7.86 -0.28
C LEU A 107 3.72 -7.03 -0.74
N LEU A 108 3.74 -5.71 -0.49
CA LEU A 108 2.67 -4.82 -0.94
C LEU A 108 2.64 -4.69 -2.47
N LEU A 109 3.79 -4.57 -3.12
CA LEU A 109 3.89 -4.56 -4.59
C LEU A 109 3.43 -5.88 -5.21
N MET A 110 3.63 -7.03 -4.57
CA MET A 110 3.08 -8.31 -5.02
C MET A 110 1.56 -8.35 -4.96
N VAL A 111 0.93 -7.56 -4.10
CA VAL A 111 -0.52 -7.48 -3.96
C VAL A 111 -1.13 -6.40 -4.86
N THR A 112 -0.43 -5.29 -5.12
CA THR A 112 -0.95 -4.15 -5.89
C THR A 112 -0.40 -4.12 -7.32
N TRP A 113 0.88 -3.89 -7.46
CA TRP A 113 1.54 -3.68 -8.75
C TRP A 113 1.48 -4.90 -9.66
N LEU A 114 1.84 -6.09 -9.11
CA LEU A 114 1.94 -7.30 -9.91
C LEU A 114 0.59 -7.70 -10.54
N PRO A 115 -0.53 -7.81 -9.79
CA PRO A 115 -1.81 -8.16 -10.40
C PRO A 115 -2.36 -7.05 -11.29
N ALA A 116 -2.08 -5.76 -11.03
CA ALA A 116 -2.49 -4.66 -11.91
C ALA A 116 -1.76 -4.71 -13.26
N MET A 117 -0.45 -5.00 -13.26
CA MET A 117 0.32 -5.18 -14.50
C MET A 117 -0.12 -6.44 -15.26
N MET A 118 -0.40 -7.54 -14.54
CA MET A 118 -0.95 -8.74 -15.17
C MET A 118 -2.34 -8.47 -15.78
N LEU A 119 -3.19 -7.67 -15.13
CA LEU A 119 -4.49 -7.29 -15.66
C LEU A 119 -4.36 -6.55 -16.99
N LEU A 120 -3.34 -5.68 -17.11
CA LEU A 120 -3.04 -4.96 -18.34
C LEU A 120 -2.58 -5.89 -19.46
N ILE A 121 -1.77 -6.92 -19.12
CA ILE A 121 -1.37 -7.97 -20.08
C ILE A 121 -2.59 -8.81 -20.51
N VAL A 122 -3.42 -9.22 -19.56
CA VAL A 122 -4.66 -9.98 -19.82
C VAL A 122 -5.57 -9.21 -20.76
N GLN A 123 -5.69 -7.88 -20.57
CA GLN A 123 -6.44 -7.01 -21.47
C GLN A 123 -5.90 -7.07 -22.91
N MET A 124 -4.57 -7.04 -23.10
CA MET A 124 -3.98 -7.15 -24.44
C MET A 124 -4.27 -8.50 -25.10
N VAL A 125 -4.18 -9.58 -24.33
CA VAL A 125 -4.44 -10.94 -24.82
C VAL A 125 -5.90 -11.10 -25.26
N PHE A 126 -6.85 -10.65 -24.44
CA PHE A 126 -8.28 -10.82 -24.73
C PHE A 126 -8.78 -9.88 -25.84
N SER A 127 -8.22 -8.68 -25.97
CA SER A 127 -8.60 -7.79 -27.06
C SER A 127 -7.99 -8.16 -28.41
N GLY A 128 -7.06 -9.13 -28.44
CA GLY A 128 -6.32 -9.52 -29.65
C GLY A 128 -5.53 -8.37 -30.29
N SER A 129 -5.36 -7.26 -29.61
CA SER A 129 -4.76 -6.04 -30.14
C SER A 129 -4.02 -5.25 -29.06
N ALA A 130 -2.83 -4.79 -29.39
CA ALA A 130 -2.08 -3.84 -28.59
C ALA A 130 -2.60 -2.37 -28.70
N ALA A 131 -3.66 -2.14 -29.48
CA ALA A 131 -4.18 -0.79 -29.75
C ALA A 131 -4.65 -0.07 -28.46
N PHE A 132 -5.20 -0.80 -27.50
CA PHE A 132 -5.56 -0.22 -26.20
C PHE A 132 -4.31 0.30 -25.47
N LEU A 133 -3.26 -0.52 -25.37
CA LEU A 133 -2.01 -0.12 -24.72
C LEU A 133 -1.34 1.03 -25.48
N GLY A 134 -1.33 0.99 -26.83
CA GLY A 134 -0.76 2.08 -27.65
C GLY A 134 -1.43 3.43 -27.38
N ARG A 135 -2.76 3.46 -27.15
CA ARG A 135 -3.49 4.67 -26.78
C ARG A 135 -3.33 5.06 -25.31
N ASN A 136 -3.01 4.11 -24.45
CA ASN A 136 -2.97 4.27 -22.99
C ASN A 136 -1.62 3.88 -22.37
N LEU A 137 -0.50 4.13 -23.08
CA LEU A 137 0.85 3.81 -22.59
C LEU A 137 1.14 4.41 -21.20
N TYR A 138 0.51 5.54 -20.87
CA TYR A 138 0.64 6.17 -19.57
C TYR A 138 0.10 5.31 -18.39
N LEU A 139 -0.71 4.27 -18.65
CA LEU A 139 -1.19 3.37 -17.59
C LEU A 139 -0.06 2.57 -16.95
N VAL A 140 0.99 2.21 -17.71
CA VAL A 140 2.15 1.49 -17.16
C VAL A 140 2.85 2.30 -16.09
N PRO A 141 3.33 3.54 -16.36
CA PRO A 141 3.90 4.37 -15.32
C PRO A 141 2.88 4.79 -14.25
N ALA A 142 1.59 4.96 -14.60
CA ALA A 142 0.55 5.33 -13.63
C ALA A 142 0.35 4.21 -12.57
N ILE A 143 0.18 2.96 -12.99
CA ILE A 143 0.09 1.80 -12.09
C ILE A 143 1.35 1.69 -11.24
N THR A 144 2.52 1.82 -11.85
CA THR A 144 3.81 1.68 -11.14
C THR A 144 3.97 2.78 -10.10
N LEU A 145 3.71 4.03 -10.48
CA LEU A 145 3.88 5.18 -9.58
C LEU A 145 2.92 5.11 -8.39
N LEU A 146 1.63 4.84 -8.63
CA LEU A 146 0.65 4.77 -7.55
C LEU A 146 0.96 3.61 -6.59
N SER A 147 1.27 2.42 -7.13
CA SER A 147 1.62 1.26 -6.30
C SER A 147 2.90 1.49 -5.49
N LEU A 148 3.89 2.20 -6.05
CA LEU A 148 5.10 2.58 -5.31
C LEU A 148 4.82 3.60 -4.21
N ILE A 149 4.03 4.63 -4.49
CA ILE A 149 3.62 5.63 -3.48
C ILE A 149 2.90 4.92 -2.32
N GLU A 150 1.93 4.07 -2.62
CA GLU A 150 1.20 3.30 -1.61
C GLU A 150 2.14 2.39 -0.80
N ALA A 151 2.99 1.61 -1.46
CA ALA A 151 3.93 0.72 -0.79
C ALA A 151 4.92 1.48 0.11
N VAL A 152 5.43 2.62 -0.34
CA VAL A 152 6.36 3.47 0.43
C VAL A 152 5.65 4.07 1.64
N MET A 153 4.50 4.70 1.44
CA MET A 153 3.72 5.36 2.49
C MET A 153 3.34 4.37 3.59
N VAL A 154 2.72 3.26 3.19
CA VAL A 154 2.22 2.23 4.12
C VAL A 154 3.36 1.53 4.85
N SER A 155 4.45 1.19 4.15
CA SER A 155 5.61 0.54 4.79
C SER A 155 6.30 1.47 5.77
N ALA A 156 6.48 2.74 5.44
CA ALA A 156 7.07 3.72 6.34
C ALA A 156 6.23 3.90 7.61
N ALA A 157 4.92 4.12 7.46
CA ALA A 157 4.00 4.29 8.58
C ALA A 157 3.97 3.05 9.50
N MET A 158 3.84 1.85 8.92
CA MET A 158 3.81 0.61 9.69
C MET A 158 5.12 0.35 10.43
N LEU A 159 6.29 0.58 9.81
CA LEU A 159 7.58 0.41 10.47
C LEU A 159 7.77 1.42 11.60
N ALA A 160 7.37 2.67 11.40
CA ALA A 160 7.39 3.69 12.45
C ALA A 160 6.57 3.24 13.66
N LEU A 161 5.32 2.82 13.46
CA LEU A 161 4.46 2.30 14.53
C LEU A 161 5.05 1.03 15.18
N SER A 162 5.61 0.11 14.36
CA SER A 162 6.26 -1.10 14.85
C SER A 162 7.51 -0.80 15.70
N SER A 163 8.16 0.33 15.48
CA SER A 163 9.28 0.79 16.31
C SER A 163 8.86 1.35 17.67
N LEU A 164 7.60 1.74 17.85
CA LEU A 164 7.10 2.35 19.08
C LEU A 164 6.76 1.31 20.16
N SER A 165 6.42 0.07 19.79
CA SER A 165 5.96 -0.95 20.71
C SER A 165 6.77 -2.25 20.60
N ARG A 166 6.80 -3.03 21.69
CA ARG A 166 7.32 -4.41 21.71
C ARG A 166 6.24 -5.47 21.46
N ASN A 167 4.98 -5.04 21.34
CA ASN A 167 3.84 -5.94 21.14
C ASN A 167 3.25 -5.73 19.72
N SER A 168 3.44 -6.72 18.86
CA SER A 168 2.96 -6.66 17.47
C SER A 168 1.44 -6.54 17.35
N ARG A 169 0.65 -7.10 18.29
CA ARG A 169 -0.82 -6.96 18.29
C ARG A 169 -1.23 -5.50 18.51
N PHE A 170 -0.57 -4.85 19.47
CA PHE A 170 -0.82 -3.44 19.77
C PHE A 170 -0.44 -2.54 18.59
N VAL A 171 0.66 -2.85 17.88
CA VAL A 171 1.04 -2.14 16.65
C VAL A 171 -0.03 -2.26 15.57
N GLY A 172 -0.58 -3.46 15.37
CA GLY A 172 -1.68 -3.66 14.42
C GLY A 172 -2.93 -2.84 14.76
N ILE A 173 -3.28 -2.77 16.05
CA ILE A 173 -4.39 -1.93 16.55
C ILE A 173 -4.10 -0.45 16.34
N LEU A 174 -2.86 0.01 16.61
CA LEU A 174 -2.48 1.41 16.38
C LEU A 174 -2.56 1.80 14.90
N TYR A 175 -2.11 0.91 14.01
CA TYR A 175 -2.20 1.16 12.57
C TYR A 175 -3.66 1.20 12.09
N ALA A 176 -4.47 0.24 12.52
CA ALA A 176 -5.90 0.23 12.24
C ALA A 176 -6.58 1.50 12.78
N GLY A 177 -6.27 1.87 14.03
CA GLY A 177 -6.77 3.10 14.65
C GLY A 177 -6.37 4.34 13.86
N LEU A 178 -5.13 4.44 13.39
CA LEU A 178 -4.67 5.56 12.57
C LEU A 178 -5.51 5.70 11.29
N ILE A 179 -5.68 4.61 10.54
CA ILE A 179 -6.43 4.63 9.28
C ILE A 179 -7.91 4.92 9.54
N PHE A 180 -8.58 4.11 10.38
CA PHE A 180 -10.02 4.27 10.60
C PHE A 180 -10.39 5.58 11.30
N PHE A 181 -9.54 6.08 12.22
CA PHE A 181 -9.80 7.35 12.87
C PHE A 181 -9.70 8.52 11.90
N THR A 182 -8.67 8.56 11.04
CA THR A 182 -8.53 9.63 10.05
C THR A 182 -9.63 9.57 9.00
N ASP A 183 -10.04 8.37 8.57
CA ASP A 183 -11.15 8.19 7.64
C ASP A 183 -12.49 8.64 8.26
N ALA A 184 -12.76 8.24 9.51
CA ALA A 184 -13.96 8.65 10.23
C ALA A 184 -13.99 10.17 10.45
N LEU A 185 -12.87 10.77 10.86
CA LEU A 185 -12.73 12.21 11.05
C LEU A 185 -13.01 12.97 9.75
N SER A 186 -12.41 12.54 8.64
CA SER A 186 -12.69 13.11 7.31
C SER A 186 -14.16 12.98 6.93
N GLY A 187 -14.79 11.84 7.24
CA GLY A 187 -16.21 11.61 7.02
C GLY A 187 -17.09 12.59 7.81
N VAL A 188 -16.80 12.80 9.10
CA VAL A 188 -17.51 13.77 9.95
C VAL A 188 -17.33 15.20 9.43
N LEU A 189 -16.08 15.59 9.10
CA LEU A 189 -15.80 16.92 8.56
C LEU A 189 -16.59 17.17 7.27
N ARG A 190 -16.65 16.20 6.36
CA ARG A 190 -17.44 16.31 5.13
C ARG A 190 -18.92 16.54 5.39
N VAL A 191 -19.50 15.89 6.39
CA VAL A 191 -20.91 16.07 6.76
C VAL A 191 -21.14 17.46 7.36
N VAL A 192 -20.25 17.91 8.25
CA VAL A 192 -20.36 19.19 8.95
C VAL A 192 -20.14 20.38 8.02
N THR A 193 -19.09 20.31 7.19
CA THR A 193 -18.73 21.42 6.28
C THR A 193 -19.50 21.39 4.98
N ARG A 194 -20.15 20.26 4.65
CA ARG A 194 -20.77 19.99 3.34
C ARG A 194 -19.80 20.17 2.16
N ASP A 195 -18.51 20.03 2.43
CA ASP A 195 -17.42 20.17 1.46
C ASP A 195 -16.42 19.03 1.61
N THR A 196 -15.72 18.73 0.53
CA THR A 196 -14.66 17.71 0.50
C THR A 196 -13.25 18.31 0.48
N GLY A 197 -13.13 19.62 0.67
CA GLY A 197 -11.84 20.33 0.73
C GLY A 197 -10.94 19.90 1.90
N LEU A 198 -11.55 19.39 2.99
CA LEU A 198 -10.83 18.86 4.16
C LEU A 198 -10.54 17.35 4.08
N ALA A 199 -10.64 16.74 2.91
CA ALA A 199 -10.37 15.31 2.71
C ALA A 199 -8.92 14.91 3.06
N TRP A 200 -7.98 15.87 3.02
CA TRP A 200 -6.55 15.67 3.36
C TRP A 200 -6.28 15.18 4.79
N VAL A 201 -7.26 15.21 5.67
CA VAL A 201 -7.15 14.66 7.03
C VAL A 201 -7.04 13.13 7.02
N SER A 202 -7.50 12.46 5.95
CA SER A 202 -7.44 11.01 5.79
C SER A 202 -6.36 10.61 4.79
N PHE A 203 -5.44 9.77 5.22
CA PHE A 203 -4.38 9.25 4.36
C PHE A 203 -4.91 8.36 3.22
N SER A 204 -6.04 7.66 3.44
CA SER A 204 -6.73 6.90 2.41
C SER A 204 -7.26 7.83 1.31
N ASN A 205 -7.83 8.98 1.68
CA ASN A 205 -8.32 9.98 0.74
C ASN A 205 -7.19 10.66 -0.02
N ASP A 206 -6.05 10.92 0.63
CA ASP A 206 -4.87 11.49 -0.01
C ASP A 206 -4.35 10.56 -1.11
N LEU A 207 -4.22 9.27 -0.79
CA LEU A 207 -3.80 8.27 -1.77
C LEU A 207 -4.81 8.13 -2.91
N ALA A 208 -6.12 8.17 -2.59
CA ALA A 208 -7.18 8.14 -3.58
C ALA A 208 -7.11 9.35 -4.53
N GLN A 209 -6.94 10.56 -3.99
CA GLN A 209 -6.82 11.80 -4.78
C GLN A 209 -5.59 11.80 -5.69
N LEU A 210 -4.44 11.34 -5.17
CA LEU A 210 -3.24 11.18 -5.99
C LEU A 210 -3.43 10.15 -7.10
N GLY A 211 -4.09 9.03 -6.78
CA GLY A 211 -4.41 8.01 -7.76
C GLY A 211 -5.27 8.56 -8.90
N ASP A 212 -6.32 9.31 -8.56
CA ASP A 212 -7.20 9.93 -9.57
C ASP A 212 -6.43 10.89 -10.47
N ALA A 213 -5.54 11.72 -9.90
CA ALA A 213 -4.69 12.63 -10.66
C ALA A 213 -3.70 11.89 -11.58
N ILE A 214 -3.03 10.84 -11.07
CA ILE A 214 -2.05 10.04 -11.83
C ILE A 214 -2.73 9.31 -13.00
N PHE A 215 -3.93 8.76 -12.78
CA PHE A 215 -4.71 8.06 -13.80
C PHE A 215 -5.50 8.98 -14.72
N ARG A 216 -5.44 10.29 -14.50
CA ARG A 216 -6.16 11.31 -15.29
C ARG A 216 -7.66 11.08 -15.31
N VAL A 217 -8.22 10.59 -14.20
CA VAL A 217 -9.66 10.43 -13.99
C VAL A 217 -10.22 11.61 -13.19
N PRO A 218 -11.54 11.84 -13.18
CA PRO A 218 -12.13 12.92 -12.39
C PRO A 218 -11.76 12.80 -10.91
N LEU A 219 -11.34 13.90 -10.30
CA LEU A 219 -10.96 13.97 -8.90
C LEU A 219 -12.19 13.78 -8.01
N ARG A 220 -12.09 12.94 -6.98
CA ARG A 220 -13.19 12.62 -6.03
C ARG A 220 -13.47 13.74 -5.05
N TYR A 221 -12.43 14.52 -4.71
CA TYR A 221 -12.51 15.53 -3.66
C TYR A 221 -12.19 16.90 -4.24
N ALA A 222 -12.79 17.95 -3.65
CA ALA A 222 -12.51 19.35 -4.01
C ALA A 222 -11.09 19.80 -3.63
N MET A 223 -10.40 19.00 -2.81
CA MET A 223 -9.01 19.23 -2.42
C MET A 223 -8.06 19.15 -3.63
N PRO A 224 -7.11 20.08 -3.82
CA PRO A 224 -6.10 19.99 -4.86
C PRO A 224 -5.15 18.80 -4.65
N TRP A 225 -4.82 18.05 -5.73
CA TRP A 225 -3.92 16.89 -5.62
C TRP A 225 -2.51 17.20 -5.04
N PRO A 226 -1.92 18.43 -5.19
CA PRO A 226 -0.65 18.74 -4.55
C PRO A 226 -0.73 18.74 -3.03
N VAL A 227 -1.89 19.06 -2.44
CA VAL A 227 -2.10 18.97 -0.98
C VAL A 227 -2.00 17.52 -0.53
N ALA A 228 -2.65 16.60 -1.25
CA ALA A 228 -2.55 15.16 -0.98
C ALA A 228 -1.09 14.67 -1.06
N LEU A 229 -0.32 15.13 -2.06
CA LEU A 229 1.10 14.80 -2.19
C LEU A 229 1.91 15.29 -0.97
N VAL A 230 1.68 16.52 -0.54
CA VAL A 230 2.36 17.07 0.65
C VAL A 230 2.03 16.26 1.89
N MET A 231 0.77 15.84 2.08
CA MET A 231 0.35 15.04 3.23
C MET A 231 1.00 13.64 3.22
N VAL A 232 1.05 12.98 2.07
CA VAL A 232 1.75 11.69 1.92
C VAL A 232 3.25 11.84 2.22
N LEU A 233 3.90 12.87 1.69
CA LEU A 233 5.31 13.13 1.95
C LEU A 233 5.56 13.47 3.42
N ALA A 234 4.69 14.25 4.06
CA ALA A 234 4.76 14.57 5.48
C ALA A 234 4.64 13.31 6.36
N LEU A 235 3.72 12.40 6.02
CA LEU A 235 3.59 11.12 6.73
C LEU A 235 4.87 10.27 6.59
N VAL A 236 5.43 10.18 5.39
CA VAL A 236 6.67 9.43 5.14
C VAL A 236 7.84 10.05 5.90
N ALA A 237 7.99 11.38 5.87
CA ALA A 237 9.04 12.11 6.59
C ALA A 237 8.90 11.95 8.11
N ALA A 238 7.68 12.08 8.66
CA ALA A 238 7.41 11.85 10.07
C ALA A 238 7.73 10.41 10.49
N SER A 239 7.35 9.45 9.66
CA SER A 239 7.65 8.02 9.88
C SER A 239 9.16 7.75 9.89
N ALA A 240 9.91 8.33 8.95
CA ALA A 240 11.36 8.23 8.89
C ALA A 240 12.03 8.86 10.15
N ALA A 241 11.58 10.03 10.58
CA ALA A 241 12.08 10.70 11.78
C ALA A 241 11.82 9.87 13.05
N VAL A 242 10.64 9.26 13.17
CA VAL A 242 10.32 8.36 14.29
C VAL A 242 11.24 7.13 14.29
N LEU A 243 11.43 6.51 13.13
CA LEU A 243 12.32 5.36 12.98
C LEU A 243 13.76 5.70 13.37
N GLU A 244 14.28 6.82 12.87
CA GLU A 244 15.65 7.26 13.18
C GLU A 244 15.84 7.46 14.68
N ARG A 245 14.95 8.21 15.34
CA ARG A 245 15.03 8.46 16.79
C ARG A 245 14.95 7.18 17.62
N ARG A 246 14.09 6.24 17.23
CA ARG A 246 13.88 5.00 17.99
C ARG A 246 14.97 3.95 17.78
N VAL A 247 15.63 3.94 16.63
CA VAL A 247 16.76 3.04 16.36
C VAL A 247 18.06 3.60 16.96
N ARG A 248 18.21 4.94 17.09
CA ARG A 248 19.36 5.58 17.80
C ARG A 248 19.38 5.27 19.31
N GLY A 249 18.21 5.13 19.95
CA GLY A 249 18.10 4.92 21.40
C GLY A 249 18.52 3.54 21.90
N VAL A 250 19.17 2.71 21.06
CA VAL A 250 19.71 1.38 21.42
C VAL A 250 21.25 1.42 21.54
N GLU A 251 21.85 2.60 21.69
CA GLU A 251 23.27 2.65 22.02
C GLU A 251 23.49 2.02 23.38
N VAL A 252 24.29 0.96 23.38
CA VAL A 252 24.83 0.35 24.60
C VAL A 252 25.64 1.43 25.28
N VAL A 253 25.22 1.81 26.49
CA VAL A 253 26.07 2.54 27.42
C VAL A 253 27.26 1.63 27.67
N SER A 254 28.38 1.95 27.05
CA SER A 254 29.69 1.37 27.32
C SER A 254 30.23 1.89 28.61
#